data_8e82b7aa05f0f76553fd999aabb5d44c
#
_entry.id   8e82b7aa05f0f76553fd999aabb5d44c
#
_cell.length_a   1.000
_cell.length_b   1.000
_cell.length_c   1.000
_cell.angle_alpha   90.00
_cell.angle_beta   90.00
_cell.angle_gamma   90.00
#
_symmetry.space_group_name_H-M   'P 1'
#
loop_
_entity.id
_entity.type
_entity.pdbx_description
1 polymer ?
#
loop_
_entity_poly.entity_id
_entity_poly.type
_entity_poly.pdbx_seq_one_letter_code
_entity_poly.pdbx_strand_id
1 'polypeptide(L)'
;IFTDRVPAGSVGCANAMIVRIRPKYEGDEGLLQHELTHVKQAYRLLILFHSLLYLLDDSYRLHAEVEAYRKQLEYSPDKVTDTARFAGFISEKYDLDISREMAAVLLRVKDD
;
A
#
# COMPACT_ATOMS: atom_id res chain seq x y z
N ILE A 1 -10.80 -7.49 16.02
CA ILE A 1 -11.79 -8.57 16.18
C ILE A 1 -11.79 -9.04 17.63
N PHE A 2 -12.96 -9.14 18.22
CA PHE A 2 -13.11 -9.67 19.58
C PHE A 2 -13.45 -11.16 19.50
N THR A 3 -12.52 -12.02 19.93
CA THR A 3 -12.62 -13.47 19.80
C THR A 3 -11.73 -14.16 20.86
N ASP A 4 -12.08 -15.40 21.22
CA ASP A 4 -11.21 -16.24 22.05
C ASP A 4 -10.16 -17.02 21.26
N ARG A 5 -10.08 -16.84 19.95
CA ARG A 5 -9.03 -17.43 19.11
C ARG A 5 -7.73 -16.67 19.24
N VAL A 6 -7.13 -16.72 20.42
CA VAL A 6 -5.82 -16.13 20.71
C VAL A 6 -4.96 -17.18 21.41
N PRO A 7 -3.62 -17.03 21.40
CA PRO A 7 -2.74 -17.98 22.07
C PRO A 7 -3.10 -18.16 23.55
N ALA A 8 -2.91 -19.36 24.05
CA ALA A 8 -3.14 -19.67 25.45
C ALA A 8 -2.29 -18.77 26.34
N GLY A 9 -2.88 -18.22 27.39
CA GLY A 9 -2.21 -17.28 28.28
C GLY A 9 -2.20 -15.83 27.81
N SER A 10 -2.69 -15.55 26.60
CA SER A 10 -2.77 -14.19 26.06
C SER A 10 -4.18 -13.64 26.19
N VAL A 11 -4.30 -12.30 26.30
CA VAL A 11 -5.60 -11.62 26.31
C VAL A 11 -5.94 -11.05 24.93
N GLY A 12 -4.95 -10.95 24.04
CA GLY A 12 -5.12 -10.54 22.65
C GLY A 12 -3.87 -10.86 21.84
N CYS A 13 -3.96 -10.65 20.53
CA CYS A 13 -2.81 -10.79 19.64
C CYS A 13 -3.06 -9.99 18.35
N ALA A 14 -1.96 -9.70 17.66
CA ALA A 14 -2.00 -9.09 16.34
C ALA A 14 -1.21 -9.97 15.36
N ASN A 15 -1.84 -10.41 14.28
CA ASN A 15 -1.23 -11.16 13.20
C ASN A 15 -1.45 -10.41 11.89
N ALA A 16 -0.35 -9.93 11.28
CA ALA A 16 -0.41 -9.09 10.09
C ALA A 16 -1.34 -7.88 10.34
N MET A 17 -2.48 -7.82 9.67
CA MET A 17 -3.45 -6.72 9.78
C MET A 17 -4.64 -7.05 10.68
N ILE A 18 -4.63 -8.22 11.32
CA ILE A 18 -5.78 -8.69 12.10
C ILE A 18 -5.44 -8.61 13.59
N VAL A 19 -6.21 -7.81 14.32
CA VAL A 19 -6.15 -7.74 15.78
C VAL A 19 -7.25 -8.62 16.36
N ARG A 20 -6.86 -9.50 17.30
CA ARG A 20 -7.80 -10.39 18.01
C ARG A 20 -7.71 -10.12 19.49
N ILE A 21 -8.84 -9.89 20.11
CA ILE A 21 -8.94 -9.62 21.55
C ILE A 21 -10.05 -10.52 22.11
N ARG A 22 -9.80 -11.14 23.28
CA ARG A 22 -10.85 -11.94 23.94
C ARG A 22 -12.05 -11.06 24.30
N PRO A 23 -13.28 -11.56 24.08
CA PRO A 23 -14.48 -10.73 24.27
C PRO A 23 -14.62 -10.10 25.66
N LYS A 24 -14.14 -10.76 26.72
CA LYS A 24 -14.21 -10.21 28.08
C LYS A 24 -13.37 -8.96 28.29
N TYR A 25 -12.42 -8.67 27.37
CA TYR A 25 -11.60 -7.47 27.38
C TYR A 25 -12.06 -6.41 26.39
N GLU A 26 -13.22 -6.62 25.75
CA GLU A 26 -13.84 -5.61 24.91
C GLU A 26 -14.09 -4.35 25.73
N GLY A 27 -13.65 -3.20 25.23
CA GLY A 27 -13.70 -1.96 25.98
C GLY A 27 -12.42 -1.63 26.75
N ASP A 28 -11.45 -2.56 26.81
CA ASP A 28 -10.12 -2.27 27.35
C ASP A 28 -9.31 -1.52 26.28
N GLU A 29 -9.32 -0.20 26.34
CA GLU A 29 -8.64 0.67 25.36
C GLU A 29 -7.12 0.47 25.38
N GLY A 30 -6.54 0.27 26.55
CA GLY A 30 -5.10 0.02 26.67
C GLY A 30 -4.67 -1.24 25.92
N LEU A 31 -5.43 -2.32 26.05
CA LEU A 31 -5.17 -3.57 25.33
C LEU A 31 -5.32 -3.39 23.82
N LEU A 32 -6.37 -2.69 23.39
CA LEU A 32 -6.59 -2.41 21.96
C LEU A 32 -5.41 -1.63 21.38
N GLN A 33 -4.95 -0.59 22.07
CA GLN A 33 -3.80 0.21 21.61
C GLN A 33 -2.52 -0.60 21.59
N HIS A 34 -2.32 -1.51 22.55
CA HIS A 34 -1.20 -2.44 22.56
C HIS A 34 -1.16 -3.29 21.28
N GLU A 35 -2.30 -3.90 20.93
CA GLU A 35 -2.39 -4.75 19.74
C GLU A 35 -2.27 -3.93 18.44
N LEU A 36 -2.84 -2.74 18.39
CA LEU A 36 -2.69 -1.83 17.25
C LEU A 36 -1.23 -1.40 17.05
N THR A 37 -0.45 -1.31 18.12
CA THR A 37 0.98 -1.02 18.03
C THR A 37 1.71 -2.12 17.27
N HIS A 38 1.37 -3.39 17.51
CA HIS A 38 1.94 -4.50 16.73
C HIS A 38 1.57 -4.44 15.26
N VAL A 39 0.35 -4.04 14.94
CA VAL A 39 -0.06 -3.81 13.54
C VAL A 39 0.80 -2.73 12.90
N LYS A 40 1.03 -1.61 13.59
CA LYS A 40 1.90 -0.54 13.08
C LYS A 40 3.34 -1.01 12.86
N GLN A 41 3.86 -1.86 13.74
CA GLN A 41 5.19 -2.45 13.58
C GLN A 41 5.27 -3.34 12.34
N ALA A 42 4.24 -4.16 12.09
CA ALA A 42 4.16 -4.98 10.89
C ALA A 42 4.10 -4.12 9.62
N TYR A 43 3.34 -3.03 9.63
CA TYR A 43 3.29 -2.08 8.53
C TYR A 43 4.65 -1.46 8.22
N ARG A 44 5.41 -1.09 9.25
CA ARG A 44 6.76 -0.53 9.06
C ARG A 44 7.69 -1.50 8.35
N LEU A 45 7.61 -2.79 8.65
CA LEU A 45 8.41 -3.82 7.98
C LEU A 45 8.00 -3.95 6.50
N LEU A 46 6.69 -3.92 6.22
CA LEU A 46 6.19 -3.96 4.84
C LEU A 46 6.63 -2.71 4.06
N ILE A 47 6.61 -1.53 4.69
CA ILE A 47 7.07 -0.29 4.06
C ILE A 47 8.55 -0.35 3.75
N LEU A 48 9.38 -0.87 4.65
CA LEU A 48 10.82 -1.04 4.41
C LEU A 48 11.08 -1.97 3.25
N PHE A 49 10.37 -3.10 3.18
CA PHE A 49 10.51 -4.06 2.08
C PHE A 49 10.08 -3.44 0.75
N HIS A 50 8.96 -2.75 0.73
CA HIS A 50 8.49 -2.00 -0.44
C HIS A 50 9.53 -0.97 -0.89
N SER A 51 10.06 -0.19 0.04
CA SER A 51 11.05 0.85 -0.26
C SER A 51 12.32 0.27 -0.86
N LEU A 52 12.77 -0.87 -0.35
CA LEU A 52 13.95 -1.56 -0.87
C LEU A 52 13.72 -2.04 -2.30
N LEU A 53 12.60 -2.71 -2.56
CA LEU A 53 12.23 -3.14 -3.91
C LEU A 53 12.06 -1.96 -4.86
N TYR A 54 11.43 -0.89 -4.40
CA TYR A 54 11.24 0.32 -5.19
C TYR A 54 12.57 0.92 -5.64
N LEU A 55 13.58 0.94 -4.76
CA LEU A 55 14.89 1.50 -5.08
C LEU A 55 15.72 0.60 -6.00
N LEU A 56 15.59 -0.73 -5.86
CA LEU A 56 16.50 -1.68 -6.52
C LEU A 56 15.92 -2.33 -7.78
N ASP A 57 14.62 -2.30 -7.97
CA ASP A 57 13.96 -2.99 -9.08
C ASP A 57 13.16 -2.01 -9.93
N ASP A 58 13.63 -1.77 -11.16
CA ASP A 58 12.98 -0.83 -12.09
C ASP A 58 11.55 -1.27 -12.45
N SER A 59 11.34 -2.57 -12.67
CA SER A 59 10.01 -3.09 -12.98
C SER A 59 9.03 -2.89 -11.83
N TYR A 60 9.48 -3.14 -10.62
CA TYR A 60 8.67 -2.90 -9.43
C TYR A 60 8.33 -1.42 -9.28
N ARG A 61 9.33 -0.54 -9.46
CA ARG A 61 9.12 0.92 -9.36
C ARG A 61 8.15 1.42 -10.42
N LEU A 62 8.32 0.95 -11.67
CA LEU A 62 7.41 1.30 -12.75
C LEU A 62 5.97 0.87 -12.43
N HIS A 63 5.80 -0.37 -11.99
CA HIS A 63 4.47 -0.90 -11.63
C HIS A 63 3.83 -0.08 -10.50
N ALA A 64 4.60 0.25 -9.46
CA ALA A 64 4.13 1.04 -8.33
C ALA A 64 3.67 2.45 -8.77
N GLU A 65 4.46 3.12 -9.62
CA GLU A 65 4.12 4.46 -10.09
C GLU A 65 2.91 4.44 -11.04
N VAL A 66 2.84 3.48 -11.94
CA VAL A 66 1.67 3.31 -12.83
C VAL A 66 0.41 3.11 -12.02
N GLU A 67 0.45 2.24 -11.02
CA GLU A 67 -0.71 1.98 -10.15
C GLU A 67 -1.15 3.23 -9.40
N ALA A 68 -0.19 3.97 -8.83
CA ALA A 68 -0.48 5.20 -8.08
C ALA A 68 -1.08 6.29 -8.98
N TYR A 69 -0.52 6.50 -10.17
CA TYR A 69 -1.05 7.50 -11.10
C TYR A 69 -2.38 7.09 -11.70
N ARG A 70 -2.61 5.80 -11.97
CA ARG A 70 -3.93 5.31 -12.39
C ARG A 70 -4.98 5.60 -11.34
N LYS A 71 -4.65 5.41 -10.08
CA LYS A 71 -5.54 5.73 -8.97
C LYS A 71 -5.84 7.23 -8.93
N GLN A 72 -4.82 8.05 -9.10
CA GLN A 72 -4.96 9.50 -9.13
C GLN A 72 -5.83 9.96 -10.32
N LEU A 73 -5.71 9.29 -11.48
CA LEU A 73 -6.52 9.59 -12.66
C LEU A 73 -8.01 9.36 -12.43
N GLU A 74 -8.39 8.46 -11.53
CA GLU A 74 -9.81 8.25 -11.21
C GLU A 74 -10.49 9.52 -10.68
N TYR A 75 -9.71 10.41 -10.07
CA TYR A 75 -10.20 11.66 -9.48
C TYR A 75 -9.92 12.88 -10.36
N SER A 76 -9.36 12.67 -11.54
CA SER A 76 -8.99 13.77 -12.43
C SER A 76 -10.22 14.34 -13.16
N PRO A 77 -10.39 15.68 -13.19
CA PRO A 77 -11.44 16.31 -14.00
C PRO A 77 -11.11 16.33 -15.50
N ASP A 78 -9.84 16.20 -15.86
CA ASP A 78 -9.38 16.14 -17.26
C ASP A 78 -8.40 14.99 -17.42
N LYS A 79 -8.93 13.80 -17.69
CA LYS A 79 -8.15 12.57 -17.77
C LYS A 79 -7.17 12.57 -18.96
N VAL A 80 -7.51 13.21 -20.04
CA VAL A 80 -6.64 13.26 -21.23
C VAL A 80 -5.38 14.06 -20.93
N THR A 81 -5.54 15.27 -20.41
CA THR A 81 -4.42 16.15 -20.04
C THR A 81 -3.58 15.53 -18.94
N ASP A 82 -4.20 14.99 -17.89
CA ASP A 82 -3.49 14.43 -16.76
C ASP A 82 -2.79 13.11 -17.12
N THR A 83 -3.34 12.30 -18.01
CA THR A 83 -2.64 11.11 -18.50
C THR A 83 -1.34 11.49 -19.19
N ALA A 84 -1.36 12.49 -20.05
CA ALA A 84 -0.15 12.97 -20.71
C ALA A 84 0.87 13.53 -19.73
N ARG A 85 0.40 14.28 -18.72
CA ARG A 85 1.24 14.86 -17.69
C ARG A 85 1.89 13.78 -16.81
N PHE A 86 1.12 12.81 -16.37
CA PHE A 86 1.62 11.71 -15.53
C PHE A 86 2.55 10.79 -16.32
N ALA A 87 2.27 10.54 -17.60
CA ALA A 87 3.18 9.79 -18.46
C ALA A 87 4.55 10.48 -18.58
N GLY A 88 4.56 11.79 -18.68
CA GLY A 88 5.81 12.58 -18.64
C GLY A 88 6.55 12.43 -17.34
N PHE A 89 5.85 12.42 -16.20
CA PHE A 89 6.47 12.21 -14.89
C PHE A 89 7.08 10.81 -14.77
N ILE A 90 6.38 9.77 -15.21
CA ILE A 90 6.89 8.39 -15.18
C ILE A 90 8.14 8.28 -16.04
N SER A 91 8.13 8.89 -17.23
CA SER A 91 9.28 8.86 -18.14
C SER A 91 10.50 9.60 -17.61
N GLU A 92 10.32 10.68 -16.84
CA GLU A 92 11.40 11.62 -16.51
C GLU A 92 11.88 11.61 -15.07
N LYS A 93 11.02 11.22 -14.11
CA LYS A 93 11.30 11.49 -12.68
C LYS A 93 11.77 10.29 -11.85
N TYR A 94 11.61 9.06 -12.34
CA TYR A 94 11.78 7.87 -11.51
C TYR A 94 12.94 6.99 -11.95
N ASP A 95 13.82 7.53 -12.79
CA ASP A 95 15.00 6.80 -13.30
C ASP A 95 14.59 5.47 -13.97
N LEU A 96 13.57 5.56 -14.82
CA LEU A 96 13.04 4.44 -15.57
C LEU A 96 13.35 4.63 -17.06
N ASP A 97 13.79 3.56 -17.73
CA ASP A 97 14.03 3.58 -19.17
C ASP A 97 12.71 3.29 -19.90
N ILE A 98 11.86 4.29 -19.94
CA ILE A 98 10.53 4.18 -20.57
C ILE A 98 10.17 5.50 -21.28
N SER A 99 9.58 5.39 -22.47
CA SER A 99 9.10 6.56 -23.21
C SER A 99 7.79 7.08 -22.63
N ARG A 100 7.49 8.36 -22.90
CA ARG A 100 6.20 8.95 -22.54
C ARG A 100 5.04 8.20 -23.19
N GLU A 101 5.20 7.80 -24.44
CA GLU A 101 4.18 7.08 -25.19
C GLU A 101 3.84 5.74 -24.55
N MET A 102 4.86 4.99 -24.17
CA MET A 102 4.66 3.70 -23.48
C MET A 102 4.05 3.91 -22.08
N ALA A 103 4.52 4.90 -21.34
CA ALA A 103 3.95 5.23 -20.04
C ALA A 103 2.46 5.60 -20.16
N ALA A 104 2.09 6.37 -21.19
CA ALA A 104 0.69 6.71 -21.44
C ALA A 104 -0.16 5.49 -21.76
N VAL A 105 0.39 4.54 -22.53
CA VAL A 105 -0.29 3.25 -22.79
C VAL A 105 -0.56 2.51 -21.50
N LEU A 106 0.45 2.38 -20.63
CA LEU A 106 0.31 1.69 -19.35
C LEU A 106 -0.73 2.35 -18.44
N LEU A 107 -0.81 3.68 -18.44
CA LEU A 107 -1.81 4.41 -17.66
C LEU A 107 -3.23 4.21 -18.15
N ARG A 108 -3.42 3.89 -19.43
CA ARG A 108 -4.73 3.66 -20.05
C ARG A 108 -5.19 2.21 -19.97
N VAL A 109 -4.29 1.26 -19.69
CA VAL A 109 -4.66 -0.15 -19.58
C VAL A 109 -5.56 -0.32 -18.36
N LYS A 110 -6.74 -0.93 -18.57
CA LYS A 110 -7.65 -1.26 -17.46
C LYS A 110 -7.31 -2.64 -16.94
N ASP A 111 -7.26 -2.78 -15.62
CA ASP A 111 -7.17 -4.08 -14.98
C ASP A 111 -8.55 -4.73 -15.02
N ASP A 112 -8.61 -5.93 -15.59
CA ASP A 112 -9.84 -6.71 -15.64
C ASP A 112 -9.99 -7.54 -14.36
#